data_494696e3036db81de2a17395387c5c19
#
_entry.id   494696e3036db81de2a17395387c5c19
#
_cell.length_a   1.000
_cell.length_b   1.000
_cell.length_c   1.000
_cell.angle_alpha   90.00
_cell.angle_beta   90.00
_cell.angle_gamma   90.00
#
_symmetry.space_group_name_H-M   'P 1'
#
loop_
_entity.id
_entity.type
_entity.pdbx_description
1 polymer ?
#
loop_
_entity_poly.entity_id
_entity_poly.type
_entity_poly.pdbx_seq_one_letter_code
_entity_poly.pdbx_strand_id
1 'polypeptide(L)'
;MAWDHLFGTFVDESERCVYGTRTPLNSWDPLWANFEVYADLARKSMQCKHWGDRVRVWLKPPGWQPAAADGTAWHKPHFDVSQVQAYDPAMARPVRAFALVQITLAILGSMLLLWYAEVLPRLPLVAGAVAVVAVLWLTGAVMQSRLRLSRAVALELALVGIAIFATGASHAGLALT
;
A
#
# COMPACT_ATOMS: atom_id res chain seq x y z
N MET A 1 3.86 19.30 23.66
CA MET A 1 3.85 20.79 23.77
C MET A 1 3.97 21.30 25.22
N ALA A 2 3.22 20.81 26.22
CA ALA A 2 3.40 21.27 27.62
C ALA A 2 4.83 21.02 28.15
N TRP A 3 5.41 19.88 27.84
CA TRP A 3 6.78 19.52 28.24
C TRP A 3 7.84 20.36 27.55
N ASP A 4 7.65 20.71 26.28
CA ASP A 4 8.60 21.54 25.52
C ASP A 4 8.68 22.96 26.09
N HIS A 5 7.53 23.52 26.52
CA HIS A 5 7.50 24.80 27.25
C HIS A 5 8.19 24.70 28.60
N LEU A 6 7.96 23.60 29.34
CA LEU A 6 8.54 23.40 30.66
C LEU A 6 10.07 23.29 30.63
N PHE A 7 10.60 22.62 29.59
CA PHE A 7 12.05 22.43 29.39
C PHE A 7 12.71 23.52 28.54
N GLY A 8 11.95 24.53 28.07
CA GLY A 8 12.48 25.62 27.24
C GLY A 8 12.94 25.19 25.85
N THR A 9 12.47 24.03 25.39
CA THR A 9 12.79 23.46 24.05
C THR A 9 11.74 23.79 23.00
N PHE A 10 10.67 24.48 23.38
CA PHE A 10 9.63 24.88 22.47
C PHE A 10 10.15 25.94 21.49
N VAL A 11 10.00 25.65 20.20
CA VAL A 11 10.30 26.58 19.10
C VAL A 11 9.03 26.71 18.28
N ASP A 12 8.57 27.96 18.09
CA ASP A 12 7.43 28.24 17.22
C ASP A 12 7.77 27.89 15.77
N GLU A 13 6.81 27.28 15.07
CA GLU A 13 6.95 26.93 13.67
C GLU A 13 6.87 28.21 12.83
N SER A 14 8.03 28.68 12.34
CA SER A 14 8.13 29.88 11.52
C SER A 14 7.87 29.64 10.03
N GLU A 15 8.06 28.39 9.58
CA GLU A 15 7.87 27.97 8.19
C GLU A 15 6.94 26.77 8.11
N ARG A 16 6.12 26.71 7.05
CA ARG A 16 5.24 25.58 6.83
C ARG A 16 6.04 24.31 6.58
N CYS A 17 5.88 23.31 7.45
CA CYS A 17 6.53 22.03 7.27
C CYS A 17 6.02 21.31 6.01
N VAL A 18 6.94 20.82 5.20
CA VAL A 18 6.65 19.98 4.04
C VAL A 18 6.95 18.55 4.42
N TYR A 19 5.88 17.77 4.62
CA TYR A 19 5.97 16.36 4.98
C TYR A 19 6.00 15.50 3.72
N GLY A 20 6.79 14.43 3.77
CA GLY A 20 6.83 13.45 2.69
C GLY A 20 8.18 12.76 2.55
N THR A 21 8.25 11.85 1.62
CA THR A 21 9.48 11.19 1.22
C THR A 21 10.08 11.92 0.01
N ARG A 22 11.40 11.82 -0.15
CA ARG A 22 12.13 12.42 -1.28
C ARG A 22 11.64 11.95 -2.65
N THR A 23 11.16 10.71 -2.70
CA THR A 23 10.48 10.11 -3.86
C THR A 23 9.06 9.76 -3.44
N PRO A 24 8.08 10.62 -3.68
CA PRO A 24 6.70 10.35 -3.27
C PRO A 24 6.14 9.15 -4.05
N LEU A 25 5.41 8.29 -3.35
CA LEU A 25 4.78 7.10 -3.93
C LEU A 25 3.77 7.44 -5.03
N ASN A 26 3.06 8.55 -4.91
CA ASN A 26 2.02 9.02 -5.84
C ASN A 26 1.02 7.93 -6.22
N SER A 27 0.61 7.12 -5.25
CA SER A 27 -0.30 6.01 -5.45
C SER A 27 -1.11 5.71 -4.19
N TRP A 28 -2.38 5.35 -4.37
CA TRP A 28 -3.27 4.80 -3.35
C TRP A 28 -3.32 3.26 -3.37
N ASP A 29 -2.48 2.63 -4.19
CA ASP A 29 -2.41 1.18 -4.31
C ASP A 29 -1.61 0.60 -3.13
N PRO A 30 -2.24 -0.16 -2.21
CA PRO A 30 -1.58 -0.70 -1.04
C PRO A 30 -0.54 -1.77 -1.38
N LEU A 31 -0.73 -2.51 -2.47
CA LEU A 31 0.25 -3.50 -2.91
C LEU A 31 1.48 -2.79 -3.44
N TRP A 32 1.29 -1.78 -4.31
CA TRP A 32 2.40 -0.99 -4.83
C TRP A 32 3.19 -0.29 -3.71
N ALA A 33 2.50 0.26 -2.71
CA ALA A 33 3.13 0.88 -1.54
C ALA A 33 4.10 -0.05 -0.79
N ASN A 34 3.80 -1.36 -0.77
CA ASN A 34 4.66 -2.35 -0.14
C ASN A 34 5.75 -2.91 -1.06
N PHE A 35 5.55 -2.88 -2.37
CA PHE A 35 6.47 -3.50 -3.33
C PHE A 35 7.33 -2.51 -4.12
N GLU A 36 7.05 -1.20 -4.09
CA GLU A 36 7.78 -0.18 -4.84
C GLU A 36 9.29 -0.23 -4.59
N VAL A 37 9.70 -0.33 -3.31
CA VAL A 37 11.12 -0.37 -2.92
C VAL A 37 11.81 -1.59 -3.54
N TYR A 38 11.15 -2.75 -3.52
CA TYR A 38 11.71 -3.98 -4.11
C TYR A 38 11.76 -3.90 -5.63
N ALA A 39 10.76 -3.29 -6.26
CA ALA A 39 10.75 -3.06 -7.69
C ALA A 39 11.88 -2.09 -8.11
N ASP A 40 12.17 -1.06 -7.30
CA ASP A 40 13.26 -0.15 -7.54
C ASP A 40 14.62 -0.83 -7.35
N LEU A 41 14.79 -1.66 -6.31
CA LEU A 41 15.99 -2.48 -6.11
C LEU A 41 16.20 -3.45 -7.27
N ALA A 42 15.14 -4.12 -7.74
CA ALA A 42 15.22 -5.03 -8.88
C ALA A 42 15.66 -4.29 -10.15
N ARG A 43 15.08 -3.11 -10.41
CA ARG A 43 15.45 -2.26 -11.55
C ARG A 43 16.92 -1.85 -11.47
N LYS A 44 17.40 -1.39 -10.32
CA LYS A 44 18.82 -1.05 -10.07
C LYS A 44 19.72 -2.25 -10.27
N SER A 45 19.33 -3.42 -9.75
CA SER A 45 20.07 -4.67 -9.92
C SER A 45 20.22 -5.03 -11.40
N MET A 46 19.15 -4.91 -12.21
CA MET A 46 19.19 -5.20 -13.65
C MET A 46 20.09 -4.22 -14.41
N GLN A 47 20.22 -2.97 -13.96
CA GLN A 47 21.08 -1.95 -14.58
C GLN A 47 22.58 -2.16 -14.28
N CYS A 48 22.93 -2.97 -13.27
CA CYS A 48 24.32 -3.26 -12.95
C CYS A 48 24.97 -4.12 -14.03
N LYS A 49 26.18 -3.74 -14.46
CA LYS A 49 26.97 -4.48 -15.44
C LYS A 49 27.54 -5.77 -14.86
N HIS A 50 28.04 -5.72 -13.61
CA HIS A 50 28.68 -6.86 -12.96
C HIS A 50 27.70 -7.66 -12.12
N TRP A 51 27.75 -8.98 -12.25
CA TRP A 51 26.90 -9.90 -11.47
C TRP A 51 27.06 -9.72 -9.94
N GLY A 52 28.29 -9.47 -9.49
CA GLY A 52 28.56 -9.20 -8.08
C GLY A 52 27.81 -7.97 -7.55
N ASP A 53 27.68 -6.92 -8.35
CA ASP A 53 26.96 -5.71 -7.96
C ASP A 53 25.45 -5.91 -7.98
N ARG A 54 24.90 -6.76 -8.87
CA ARG A 54 23.48 -7.14 -8.87
C ARG A 54 23.07 -7.76 -7.54
N VAL A 55 23.92 -8.63 -6.97
CA VAL A 55 23.66 -9.26 -5.67
C VAL A 55 23.89 -8.26 -4.53
N ARG A 56 24.95 -7.43 -4.62
CA ARG A 56 25.27 -6.43 -3.60
C ARG A 56 24.18 -5.40 -3.39
N VAL A 57 23.44 -5.01 -4.44
CA VAL A 57 22.27 -4.09 -4.32
C VAL A 57 21.26 -4.61 -3.30
N TRP A 58 21.09 -5.93 -3.18
CA TRP A 58 20.14 -6.56 -2.26
C TRP A 58 20.67 -6.77 -0.84
N LEU A 59 21.99 -6.90 -0.70
CA LEU A 59 22.65 -7.29 0.55
C LEU A 59 23.32 -6.12 1.28
N LYS A 60 23.64 -5.04 0.58
CA LYS A 60 24.31 -3.87 1.15
C LYS A 60 23.30 -2.93 1.84
N PRO A 61 23.77 -2.10 2.78
CA PRO A 61 22.91 -1.13 3.46
C PRO A 61 22.16 -0.21 2.49
N PRO A 62 20.97 0.31 2.89
CA PRO A 62 20.21 1.26 2.10
C PRO A 62 21.07 2.46 1.68
N GLY A 63 21.00 2.81 0.40
CA GLY A 63 21.82 3.89 -0.18
C GLY A 63 23.14 3.45 -0.77
N TRP A 64 23.56 2.18 -0.64
CA TRP A 64 24.71 1.66 -1.37
C TRP A 64 24.41 1.63 -2.88
N GLN A 65 25.41 2.04 -3.63
CA GLN A 65 25.35 2.08 -5.10
C GLN A 65 26.64 1.49 -5.66
N PRO A 66 26.55 0.71 -6.76
CA PRO A 66 27.72 0.27 -7.47
C PRO A 66 28.48 1.48 -8.03
N ALA A 67 29.80 1.40 -8.09
CA ALA A 67 30.57 2.40 -8.81
C ALA A 67 30.05 2.45 -10.25
N ALA A 68 29.64 3.62 -10.70
CA ALA A 68 29.24 3.80 -12.09
C ALA A 68 30.43 3.45 -12.99
N ALA A 69 30.15 2.85 -14.16
CA ALA A 69 31.20 2.41 -15.08
C ALA A 69 32.07 3.57 -15.61
N ASP A 70 31.63 4.79 -15.43
CA ASP A 70 32.29 6.05 -15.82
C ASP A 70 32.89 6.82 -14.62
N GLY A 71 32.88 6.20 -13.41
CA GLY A 71 33.41 6.86 -12.21
C GLY A 71 32.51 7.96 -11.63
N THR A 72 31.36 8.24 -12.25
CA THR A 72 30.42 9.21 -11.71
C THR A 72 29.64 8.57 -10.57
N ALA A 73 29.78 9.13 -9.37
CA ALA A 73 28.91 8.76 -8.26
C ALA A 73 27.46 9.12 -8.63
N TRP A 74 26.54 8.19 -8.40
CA TRP A 74 25.12 8.45 -8.55
C TRP A 74 24.73 9.64 -7.68
N HIS A 75 24.71 10.83 -8.24
CA HIS A 75 24.23 12.00 -7.54
C HIS A 75 22.70 11.90 -7.46
N LYS A 76 22.18 11.86 -6.24
CA LYS A 76 20.75 12.06 -6.04
C LYS A 76 20.43 13.47 -6.56
N PRO A 77 19.45 13.64 -7.43
CA PRO A 77 19.08 14.95 -7.92
C PRO A 77 18.80 15.89 -6.75
N HIS A 78 19.12 17.17 -6.92
CA HIS A 78 18.83 18.18 -5.90
C HIS A 78 17.34 18.15 -5.59
N PHE A 79 17.00 17.99 -4.31
CA PHE A 79 15.61 17.94 -3.86
C PHE A 79 15.18 19.35 -3.48
N ASP A 80 14.26 19.91 -4.26
CA ASP A 80 13.68 21.21 -4.00
C ASP A 80 12.36 21.03 -3.25
N VAL A 81 12.37 21.45 -1.98
CA VAL A 81 11.20 21.32 -1.08
C VAL A 81 10.03 22.15 -1.58
N SER A 82 10.28 23.27 -2.28
CA SER A 82 9.24 24.15 -2.80
C SER A 82 8.38 23.51 -3.91
N GLN A 83 8.93 22.49 -4.57
CA GLN A 83 8.26 21.76 -5.65
C GLN A 83 7.46 20.54 -5.18
N VAL A 84 7.48 20.24 -3.88
CA VAL A 84 6.74 19.11 -3.32
C VAL A 84 5.25 19.39 -3.34
N GLN A 85 4.52 18.63 -4.15
CA GLN A 85 3.07 18.67 -4.19
C GLN A 85 2.51 17.42 -3.53
N ALA A 86 1.51 17.61 -2.67
CA ALA A 86 0.77 16.48 -2.09
C ALA A 86 0.04 15.74 -3.21
N TYR A 87 0.12 14.40 -3.19
CA TYR A 87 -0.64 13.57 -4.10
C TYR A 87 -2.12 13.58 -3.72
N ASP A 88 -2.90 14.40 -4.39
CA ASP A 88 -4.35 14.53 -4.18
C ASP A 88 -5.07 14.56 -5.55
N PRO A 89 -5.28 13.39 -6.17
CA PRO A 89 -6.02 13.31 -7.42
C PRO A 89 -7.47 13.75 -7.20
N ALA A 90 -7.98 14.56 -8.13
CA ALA A 90 -9.37 15.04 -8.09
C ALA A 90 -10.35 13.87 -8.10
N MET A 91 -11.15 13.74 -7.04
CA MET A 91 -12.13 12.66 -6.88
C MET A 91 -13.55 13.19 -6.86
N ALA A 92 -14.44 12.57 -7.65
CA ALA A 92 -15.87 12.83 -7.60
C ALA A 92 -16.45 12.45 -6.22
N ARG A 93 -17.50 13.16 -5.78
CA ARG A 93 -18.18 12.89 -4.49
C ARG A 93 -18.56 11.41 -4.29
N PRO A 94 -19.17 10.70 -5.29
CA PRO A 94 -19.51 9.29 -5.11
C PRO A 94 -18.29 8.38 -4.91
N VAL A 95 -17.15 8.68 -5.55
CA VAL A 95 -15.90 7.94 -5.36
C VAL A 95 -15.37 8.13 -3.95
N ARG A 96 -15.44 9.35 -3.42
CA ARG A 96 -15.01 9.65 -2.05
C ARG A 96 -15.89 8.94 -1.02
N ALA A 97 -17.21 8.96 -1.21
CA ALA A 97 -18.15 8.25 -0.34
C ALA A 97 -17.89 6.72 -0.38
N PHE A 98 -17.72 6.16 -1.58
CA PHE A 98 -17.36 4.75 -1.76
C PHE A 98 -16.07 4.41 -1.01
N ALA A 99 -15.00 5.19 -1.18
CA ALA A 99 -13.73 4.95 -0.51
C ALA A 99 -13.86 4.97 1.02
N LEU A 100 -14.63 5.91 1.59
CA LEU A 100 -14.87 5.98 3.03
C LEU A 100 -15.60 4.73 3.54
N VAL A 101 -16.64 4.28 2.84
CA VAL A 101 -17.37 3.06 3.19
C VAL A 101 -16.43 1.84 3.14
N GLN A 102 -15.67 1.70 2.07
CA GLN A 102 -14.77 0.56 1.88
C GLN A 102 -13.65 0.50 2.92
N ILE A 103 -13.04 1.62 3.24
CA ILE A 103 -12.02 1.69 4.30
C ILE A 103 -12.62 1.32 5.65
N THR A 104 -13.83 1.81 5.96
CA THR A 104 -14.53 1.45 7.19
C THR A 104 -14.80 -0.05 7.25
N LEU A 105 -15.33 -0.65 6.16
CA LEU A 105 -15.58 -2.09 6.08
C LEU A 105 -14.29 -2.90 6.18
N ALA A 106 -13.20 -2.45 5.57
CA ALA A 106 -11.90 -3.11 5.66
C ALA A 106 -11.35 -3.10 7.09
N ILE A 107 -11.49 -1.98 7.82
CA ILE A 107 -11.11 -1.89 9.24
C ILE A 107 -11.94 -2.84 10.09
N LEU A 108 -13.27 -2.80 9.97
CA LEU A 108 -14.16 -3.68 10.72
C LEU A 108 -13.92 -5.15 10.38
N GLY A 109 -13.75 -5.47 9.10
CA GLY A 109 -13.43 -6.83 8.64
C GLY A 109 -12.10 -7.33 9.21
N SER A 110 -11.08 -6.48 9.22
CA SER A 110 -9.78 -6.82 9.81
C SER A 110 -9.88 -7.05 11.33
N MET A 111 -10.64 -6.22 12.04
CA MET A 111 -10.90 -6.42 13.47
C MET A 111 -11.59 -7.74 13.75
N LEU A 112 -12.63 -8.08 12.97
CA LEU A 112 -13.33 -9.36 13.12
C LEU A 112 -12.42 -10.54 12.81
N LEU A 113 -11.63 -10.48 11.76
CA LEU A 113 -10.66 -11.52 11.43
C LEU A 113 -9.64 -11.74 12.55
N LEU A 114 -9.12 -10.66 13.15
CA LEU A 114 -8.21 -10.75 14.27
C LEU A 114 -8.89 -11.31 15.53
N TRP A 115 -10.15 -10.89 15.79
CA TRP A 115 -10.92 -11.38 16.93
C TRP A 115 -11.17 -12.89 16.87
N TYR A 116 -11.44 -13.41 15.68
CA TYR A 116 -11.72 -14.82 15.46
C TYR A 116 -10.52 -15.63 14.96
N ALA A 117 -9.31 -15.07 14.94
CA ALA A 117 -8.13 -15.69 14.37
C ALA A 117 -7.75 -17.03 15.01
N GLU A 118 -8.00 -17.18 16.32
CA GLU A 118 -7.70 -18.43 17.05
C GLU A 118 -8.78 -19.52 16.85
N VAL A 119 -9.99 -19.13 16.47
CA VAL A 119 -11.14 -20.04 16.34
C VAL A 119 -11.36 -20.47 14.88
N LEU A 120 -11.05 -19.58 13.93
CA LEU A 120 -11.25 -19.85 12.51
C LEU A 120 -10.20 -20.83 11.98
N PRO A 121 -10.60 -21.79 11.14
CA PRO A 121 -9.67 -22.59 10.37
C PRO A 121 -8.75 -21.71 9.50
N ARG A 122 -7.54 -22.20 9.21
CA ARG A 122 -6.52 -21.41 8.46
C ARG A 122 -7.02 -20.93 7.09
N LEU A 123 -7.76 -21.78 6.36
CA LEU A 123 -8.20 -21.43 5.01
C LEU A 123 -9.15 -20.23 4.97
N PRO A 124 -10.27 -20.19 5.74
CA PRO A 124 -11.13 -19.02 5.78
C PRO A 124 -10.44 -17.78 6.35
N LEU A 125 -9.49 -17.93 7.29
CA LEU A 125 -8.72 -16.80 7.81
C LEU A 125 -7.86 -16.17 6.72
N VAL A 126 -7.10 -16.98 5.96
CA VAL A 126 -6.28 -16.49 4.84
C VAL A 126 -7.16 -15.90 3.73
N ALA A 127 -8.27 -16.55 3.39
CA ALA A 127 -9.21 -16.04 2.40
C ALA A 127 -9.80 -14.68 2.80
N GLY A 128 -10.16 -14.51 4.07
CA GLY A 128 -10.63 -13.23 4.61
C GLY A 128 -9.55 -12.14 4.54
N ALA A 129 -8.30 -12.46 4.90
CA ALA A 129 -7.19 -11.51 4.79
C ALA A 129 -6.96 -11.08 3.32
N VAL A 130 -6.97 -12.03 2.40
CA VAL A 130 -6.84 -11.75 0.95
C VAL A 130 -8.01 -10.89 0.47
N ALA A 131 -9.24 -11.14 0.93
CA ALA A 131 -10.40 -10.34 0.58
C ALA A 131 -10.25 -8.88 1.05
N VAL A 132 -9.77 -8.64 2.27
CA VAL A 132 -9.49 -7.29 2.79
C VAL A 132 -8.47 -6.58 1.91
N VAL A 133 -7.37 -7.25 1.55
CA VAL A 133 -6.34 -6.68 0.66
C VAL A 133 -6.93 -6.37 -0.72
N ALA A 134 -7.77 -7.25 -1.27
CA ALA A 134 -8.42 -7.05 -2.57
C ALA A 134 -9.37 -5.84 -2.56
N VAL A 135 -10.17 -5.67 -1.49
CA VAL A 135 -11.05 -4.51 -1.30
C VAL A 135 -10.26 -3.22 -1.25
N LEU A 136 -9.17 -3.18 -0.49
CA LEU A 136 -8.30 -2.01 -0.40
C LEU A 136 -7.63 -1.69 -1.75
N TRP A 137 -7.20 -2.71 -2.49
CA TRP A 137 -6.63 -2.54 -3.82
C TRP A 137 -7.65 -2.00 -4.83
N LEU A 138 -8.87 -2.56 -4.85
CA LEU A 138 -9.96 -2.07 -5.69
C LEU A 138 -10.32 -0.61 -5.36
N THR A 139 -10.38 -0.28 -4.07
CA THR A 139 -10.62 1.08 -3.59
C THR A 139 -9.54 2.04 -4.11
N GLY A 140 -8.27 1.67 -3.97
CA GLY A 140 -7.15 2.45 -4.50
C GLY A 140 -7.22 2.64 -6.02
N ALA A 141 -7.59 1.58 -6.77
CA ALA A 141 -7.74 1.64 -8.22
C ALA A 141 -8.88 2.58 -8.66
N VAL A 142 -10.00 2.62 -7.92
CA VAL A 142 -11.11 3.55 -8.18
C VAL A 142 -10.70 4.99 -7.84
N MET A 143 -10.02 5.22 -6.71
CA MET A 143 -9.55 6.55 -6.29
C MET A 143 -8.57 7.16 -7.30
N GLN A 144 -7.76 6.33 -7.96
CA GLN A 144 -6.82 6.73 -9.01
C GLN A 144 -7.45 6.79 -10.41
N SER A 145 -8.76 6.60 -10.52
CA SER A 145 -9.48 6.55 -11.80
C SER A 145 -8.99 5.45 -12.76
N ARG A 146 -8.24 4.46 -12.25
CA ARG A 146 -7.80 3.29 -13.03
C ARG A 146 -8.94 2.32 -13.29
N LEU A 147 -9.93 2.28 -12.37
CA LEU A 147 -11.11 1.43 -12.47
C LEU A 147 -12.36 2.29 -12.29
N ARG A 148 -13.39 2.04 -13.10
CA ARG A 148 -14.70 2.69 -12.94
C ARG A 148 -15.40 2.13 -11.70
N LEU A 149 -16.04 3.01 -10.94
CA LEU A 149 -16.79 2.67 -9.72
C LEU A 149 -17.78 1.50 -9.94
N SER A 150 -18.54 1.53 -11.04
CA SER A 150 -19.50 0.47 -11.37
C SER A 150 -18.86 -0.90 -11.56
N ARG A 151 -17.66 -0.95 -12.15
CA ARG A 151 -16.91 -2.20 -12.32
C ARG A 151 -16.35 -2.70 -10.99
N ALA A 152 -15.87 -1.81 -10.12
CA ALA A 152 -15.40 -2.19 -8.79
C ALA A 152 -16.54 -2.82 -7.97
N VAL A 153 -17.69 -2.16 -7.91
CA VAL A 153 -18.88 -2.69 -7.22
C VAL A 153 -19.31 -4.04 -7.81
N ALA A 154 -19.32 -4.19 -9.14
CA ALA A 154 -19.67 -5.47 -9.77
C ALA A 154 -18.68 -6.59 -9.41
N LEU A 155 -17.38 -6.30 -9.37
CA LEU A 155 -16.35 -7.26 -8.95
C LEU A 155 -16.50 -7.66 -7.50
N GLU A 156 -16.77 -6.72 -6.60
CA GLU A 156 -17.00 -7.01 -5.18
C GLU A 156 -18.24 -7.90 -4.97
N LEU A 157 -19.35 -7.57 -5.65
CA LEU A 157 -20.57 -8.39 -5.59
C LEU A 157 -20.32 -9.81 -6.14
N ALA A 158 -19.53 -9.94 -7.20
CA ALA A 158 -19.16 -11.25 -7.74
C ALA A 158 -18.30 -12.04 -6.73
N LEU A 159 -17.33 -11.41 -6.08
CA LEU A 159 -16.51 -12.05 -5.05
C LEU A 159 -17.34 -12.51 -3.84
N VAL A 160 -18.25 -11.66 -3.38
CA VAL A 160 -19.19 -12.02 -2.29
C VAL A 160 -20.08 -13.18 -2.72
N GLY A 161 -20.64 -13.16 -3.94
CA GLY A 161 -21.46 -14.25 -4.48
C GLY A 161 -20.70 -15.59 -4.54
N ILE A 162 -19.44 -15.57 -5.00
CA ILE A 162 -18.56 -16.76 -5.04
C ILE A 162 -18.30 -17.26 -3.61
N ALA A 163 -18.02 -16.37 -2.65
CA ALA A 163 -17.78 -16.75 -1.27
C ALA A 163 -19.00 -17.42 -0.62
N ILE A 164 -20.20 -16.86 -0.84
CA ILE A 164 -21.47 -17.42 -0.34
C ILE A 164 -21.73 -18.79 -0.98
N PHE A 165 -21.54 -18.92 -2.30
CA PHE A 165 -21.72 -20.19 -3.00
C PHE A 165 -20.75 -21.26 -2.48
N ALA A 166 -19.48 -20.94 -2.30
CA ALA A 166 -18.47 -21.85 -1.79
C ALA A 166 -18.77 -22.32 -0.37
N THR A 167 -19.24 -21.43 0.51
CA THR A 167 -19.64 -21.78 1.89
C THR A 167 -20.91 -22.60 1.92
N GLY A 168 -21.91 -22.25 1.10
CA GLY A 168 -23.16 -23.02 0.97
C GLY A 168 -22.93 -24.43 0.45
N ALA A 169 -22.06 -24.61 -0.55
CA ALA A 169 -21.72 -25.91 -1.09
C ALA A 169 -20.98 -26.81 -0.07
N SER A 170 -20.14 -26.23 0.79
CA SER A 170 -19.45 -26.97 1.85
C SER A 170 -20.40 -27.50 2.92
N HIS A 171 -21.43 -26.73 3.29
CA HIS A 171 -22.46 -27.16 4.24
C HIS A 171 -23.38 -28.24 3.65
N ALA A 172 -23.71 -28.16 2.37
CA ALA A 172 -24.53 -29.19 1.71
C ALA A 172 -23.78 -30.51 1.58
N GLY A 173 -22.46 -30.50 1.35
CA GLY A 173 -21.61 -31.68 1.32
C GLY A 173 -21.49 -32.39 2.67
N LEU A 174 -21.47 -31.64 3.79
CA LEU A 174 -21.40 -32.18 5.13
C LEU A 174 -22.76 -32.78 5.62
N ALA A 175 -23.86 -32.35 5.04
CA ALA A 175 -25.19 -32.88 5.38
C ALA A 175 -25.53 -34.22 4.65
N LEU A 176 -24.70 -34.65 3.70
CA LEU A 176 -24.90 -35.88 2.91
C LEU A 176 -23.95 -37.02 3.33
N THR A 177 -23.07 -36.77 4.29
CA THR A 177 -22.17 -37.75 4.91
C THR A 177 -22.60 -38.08 6.34
#